data_d0f28acf51eae71cb23a7497762ee516
#
_entry.id   d0f28acf51eae71cb23a7497762ee516
#
_cell.length_a   1.000
_cell.length_b   1.000
_cell.length_c   1.000
_cell.angle_alpha   90.00
_cell.angle_beta   90.00
_cell.angle_gamma   90.00
#
_symmetry.space_group_name_H-M   'P 1'
#
loop_
_entity.id
_entity.type
_entity.pdbx_description
1 polymer ?
#
loop_
_entity_poly.entity_id
_entity_poly.type
_entity_poly.pdbx_seq_one_letter_code
_entity_poly.pdbx_strand_id
1 'polypeptide(L)'
;WRQAVAQPVLMFASSRDGEEDEFFKEISAVAKAARAQAAINTVAESQSEAVPAGRFKALIVPRHPQRFGDVQALAEQQGLRVSRRSAWAAGPAESMDAMQADIWLGDSLGEMALYYGLSDVALLGGSFAPLGGQNLIEAAACGCPVVMGLHTYNFAEAAELAEASGAARRVAGLPQAVQAALLLLGDTQAQVSAVSASLAFAARNRGATAHTLNALRPFLQGVAAKSQVAAALA
;
A
#
# COMPACT_ATOMS: atom_id res chain seq x y z
N TRP A 1 12.89 -8.24 6.37
CA TRP A 1 12.90 -8.18 4.90
C TRP A 1 13.16 -6.77 4.39
N ARG A 2 12.47 -5.73 4.91
CA ARG A 2 12.66 -4.35 4.42
C ARG A 2 14.13 -3.90 4.47
N GLN A 3 14.86 -4.21 5.54
CA GLN A 3 16.28 -3.87 5.67
C GLN A 3 17.19 -4.58 4.66
N ALA A 4 16.79 -5.76 4.19
CA ALA A 4 17.54 -6.54 3.20
C ALA A 4 17.25 -6.09 1.75
N VAL A 5 16.17 -5.34 1.52
CA VAL A 5 15.80 -4.80 0.20
C VAL A 5 16.48 -3.45 0.00
N ALA A 6 17.47 -3.40 -0.90
CA ALA A 6 18.25 -2.20 -1.15
C ALA A 6 17.50 -1.11 -1.94
N GLN A 7 16.38 -1.46 -2.56
CA GLN A 7 15.61 -0.55 -3.42
C GLN A 7 14.34 -0.07 -2.72
N PRO A 8 13.86 1.16 -3.00
CA PRO A 8 12.52 1.58 -2.58
C PRO A 8 11.44 0.67 -3.15
N VAL A 9 10.34 0.51 -2.40
CA VAL A 9 9.22 -0.34 -2.77
C VAL A 9 7.94 0.50 -2.89
N LEU A 10 7.38 0.56 -4.09
CA LEU A 10 6.07 1.12 -4.39
C LEU A 10 5.03 0.00 -4.36
N MET A 11 4.07 0.07 -3.46
CA MET A 11 2.99 -0.91 -3.35
C MET A 11 1.71 -0.42 -4.02
N PHE A 12 1.00 -1.30 -4.72
CA PHE A 12 -0.41 -1.13 -5.05
C PHE A 12 -1.23 -2.07 -4.17
N ALA A 13 -1.83 -1.51 -3.14
CA ALA A 13 -2.50 -2.24 -2.06
C ALA A 13 -3.96 -2.51 -2.37
N SER A 14 -4.39 -3.77 -2.30
CA SER A 14 -5.78 -4.20 -2.51
C SER A 14 -6.37 -3.72 -3.84
N SER A 15 -5.59 -3.88 -4.92
CA SER A 15 -6.01 -3.50 -6.28
C SER A 15 -7.31 -4.20 -6.70
N ARG A 16 -8.06 -3.53 -7.55
CA ARG A 16 -9.36 -3.98 -8.06
C ARG A 16 -9.31 -4.14 -9.57
N ASP A 17 -10.25 -4.92 -10.06
CA ASP A 17 -10.43 -5.12 -11.50
C ASP A 17 -10.58 -3.79 -12.24
N GLY A 18 -9.84 -3.62 -13.33
CA GLY A 18 -9.76 -2.40 -14.13
C GLY A 18 -8.67 -1.41 -13.69
N GLU A 19 -8.18 -1.47 -12.44
CA GLU A 19 -7.08 -0.61 -11.97
C GLU A 19 -5.70 -1.19 -12.33
N GLU A 20 -5.58 -2.53 -12.39
CA GLU A 20 -4.29 -3.21 -12.55
C GLU A 20 -3.65 -2.97 -13.94
N ASP A 21 -4.45 -2.93 -15.00
CA ASP A 21 -3.95 -2.70 -16.37
C ASP A 21 -3.33 -1.30 -16.50
N GLU A 22 -4.01 -0.27 -15.98
CA GLU A 22 -3.48 1.10 -15.96
C GLU A 22 -2.20 1.20 -15.12
N PHE A 23 -2.16 0.57 -13.95
CA PHE A 23 -0.97 0.52 -13.11
C PHE A 23 0.22 -0.11 -13.85
N PHE A 24 0.03 -1.26 -14.51
CA PHE A 24 1.12 -1.92 -15.23
C PHE A 24 1.60 -1.12 -16.45
N LYS A 25 0.71 -0.40 -17.13
CA LYS A 25 1.10 0.53 -18.21
C LYS A 25 2.03 1.63 -17.68
N GLU A 26 1.68 2.24 -16.56
CA GLU A 26 2.50 3.28 -15.92
C GLU A 26 3.86 2.71 -15.47
N ILE A 27 3.89 1.56 -14.79
CA ILE A 27 5.13 0.92 -14.35
C ILE A 27 6.00 0.52 -15.55
N SER A 28 5.41 -0.04 -16.61
CA SER A 28 6.15 -0.39 -17.84
C SER A 28 6.75 0.84 -18.53
N ALA A 29 6.01 1.96 -18.57
CA ALA A 29 6.50 3.21 -19.13
C ALA A 29 7.69 3.76 -18.34
N VAL A 30 7.60 3.77 -17.00
CA VAL A 30 8.69 4.19 -16.11
C VAL A 30 9.92 3.28 -16.28
N ALA A 31 9.73 1.96 -16.32
CA ALA A 31 10.82 1.00 -16.51
C ALA A 31 11.53 1.18 -17.87
N LYS A 32 10.77 1.43 -18.94
CA LYS A 32 11.32 1.72 -20.27
C LYS A 32 12.12 3.03 -20.30
N ALA A 33 11.57 4.09 -19.69
CA ALA A 33 12.25 5.38 -19.59
C ALA A 33 13.59 5.27 -18.83
N ALA A 34 13.59 4.52 -17.73
CA ALA A 34 14.79 4.27 -16.93
C ALA A 34 15.87 3.51 -17.70
N ARG A 35 15.49 2.47 -18.44
CA ARG A 35 16.41 1.69 -19.28
C ARG A 35 17.00 2.56 -20.40
N ALA A 36 16.19 3.41 -21.03
CA ALA A 36 16.65 4.35 -22.05
C ALA A 36 17.65 5.37 -21.46
N GLN A 37 17.36 5.93 -20.29
CA GLN A 37 18.24 6.88 -19.61
C GLN A 37 19.57 6.24 -19.18
N ALA A 38 19.53 5.00 -18.67
CA ALA A 38 20.74 4.26 -18.31
C ALA A 38 21.64 3.99 -19.54
N ALA A 39 21.07 3.70 -20.70
CA ALA A 39 21.81 3.54 -21.95
C ALA A 39 22.48 4.85 -22.42
N ILE A 40 21.89 6.00 -22.12
CA ILE A 40 22.47 7.32 -22.43
C ILE A 40 23.57 7.68 -21.43
N ASN A 41 23.37 7.39 -20.13
CA ASN A 41 24.31 7.78 -19.06
C ASN A 41 25.59 6.92 -19.01
N THR A 42 25.64 5.78 -19.69
CA THR A 42 26.91 5.04 -19.89
C THR A 42 27.93 5.86 -20.71
N VAL A 43 27.55 7.02 -21.24
CA VAL A 43 28.39 7.94 -22.01
C VAL A 43 28.78 9.21 -21.24
N ALA A 44 28.15 9.50 -20.10
CA ALA A 44 28.41 10.71 -19.31
C ALA A 44 28.29 10.46 -17.80
N GLU A 45 29.43 10.39 -17.11
CA GLU A 45 29.48 10.49 -15.66
C GLU A 45 29.02 11.89 -15.22
N SER A 46 27.89 12.01 -14.55
CA SER A 46 27.62 13.15 -13.67
C SER A 46 26.62 12.82 -12.56
N GLN A 47 26.99 13.25 -11.38
CA GLN A 47 26.37 13.10 -10.09
C GLN A 47 24.95 13.72 -10.05
N SER A 48 23.93 12.92 -9.77
CA SER A 48 22.63 13.38 -9.31
C SER A 48 22.15 12.45 -8.21
N GLU A 49 21.89 12.98 -7.02
CA GLU A 49 21.38 12.25 -5.85
C GLU A 49 19.89 11.85 -5.94
N ALA A 50 19.20 12.19 -7.03
CA ALA A 50 17.84 11.72 -7.26
C ALA A 50 17.85 10.22 -7.56
N VAL A 51 16.95 9.47 -6.91
CA VAL A 51 16.71 8.04 -7.24
C VAL A 51 16.44 7.98 -8.74
N PRO A 52 17.33 7.34 -9.53
CA PRO A 52 17.12 7.28 -10.97
C PRO A 52 15.77 6.59 -11.22
N ALA A 53 14.93 7.19 -12.04
CA ALA A 53 13.68 6.59 -12.48
C ALA A 53 13.99 5.15 -12.95
N GLY A 54 13.48 4.13 -12.21
CA GLY A 54 13.75 2.72 -12.50
C GLY A 54 14.49 1.93 -11.43
N ARG A 55 14.91 2.53 -10.33
CA ARG A 55 15.50 1.81 -9.17
C ARG A 55 14.50 1.63 -8.03
N PHE A 56 13.31 1.18 -8.30
CA PHE A 56 12.35 0.77 -7.28
C PHE A 56 11.76 -0.60 -7.62
N LYS A 57 11.18 -1.27 -6.64
CA LYS A 57 10.36 -2.47 -6.83
C LYS A 57 8.89 -2.09 -6.79
N ALA A 58 8.11 -2.61 -7.72
CA ALA A 58 6.66 -2.50 -7.67
C ALA A 58 6.09 -3.78 -7.03
N LEU A 59 5.31 -3.61 -5.96
CA LEU A 59 4.58 -4.67 -5.28
C LEU A 59 3.08 -4.47 -5.54
N ILE A 60 2.39 -5.47 -6.06
CA ILE A 60 0.93 -5.44 -6.21
C ILE A 60 0.30 -6.52 -5.35
N VAL A 61 -0.75 -6.15 -4.60
CA VAL A 61 -1.53 -7.07 -3.78
C VAL A 61 -3.00 -6.96 -4.20
N PRO A 62 -3.50 -7.89 -5.02
CA PRO A 62 -4.90 -7.88 -5.43
C PRO A 62 -5.84 -8.13 -4.26
N ARG A 63 -7.00 -7.46 -4.24
CA ARG A 63 -8.01 -7.58 -3.18
C ARG A 63 -8.60 -8.98 -3.07
N HIS A 64 -8.71 -9.68 -4.20
CA HIS A 64 -9.37 -10.96 -4.30
C HIS A 64 -8.40 -12.06 -4.76
N PRO A 65 -8.24 -13.17 -3.98
CA PRO A 65 -7.28 -14.23 -4.28
C PRO A 65 -7.48 -14.89 -5.65
N GLN A 66 -8.72 -15.00 -6.12
CA GLN A 66 -9.05 -15.56 -7.42
C GLN A 66 -8.46 -14.75 -8.60
N ARG A 67 -8.05 -13.50 -8.35
CA ARG A 67 -7.44 -12.61 -9.34
C ARG A 67 -5.92 -12.76 -9.47
N PHE A 68 -5.26 -13.50 -8.58
CA PHE A 68 -3.79 -13.57 -8.60
C PHE A 68 -3.22 -14.05 -9.93
N GLY A 69 -3.86 -15.05 -10.56
CA GLY A 69 -3.45 -15.53 -11.88
C GLY A 69 -3.67 -14.52 -13.00
N ASP A 70 -4.83 -13.85 -13.00
CA ASP A 70 -5.17 -12.85 -14.01
C ASP A 70 -4.25 -11.63 -13.92
N VAL A 71 -3.97 -11.16 -12.69
CA VAL A 71 -3.09 -10.00 -12.45
C VAL A 71 -1.65 -10.31 -12.87
N GLN A 72 -1.16 -11.53 -12.63
CA GLN A 72 0.12 -11.95 -13.17
C GLN A 72 0.14 -11.92 -14.70
N ALA A 73 -0.88 -12.52 -15.34
CA ALA A 73 -0.97 -12.56 -16.80
C ALA A 73 -1.03 -11.15 -17.42
N LEU A 74 -1.76 -10.21 -16.77
CA LEU A 74 -1.80 -8.81 -17.20
C LEU A 74 -0.40 -8.15 -17.14
N ALA A 75 0.35 -8.36 -16.06
CA ALA A 75 1.70 -7.82 -15.94
C ALA A 75 2.63 -8.40 -17.03
N GLU A 76 2.59 -9.71 -17.24
CA GLU A 76 3.40 -10.40 -18.24
C GLU A 76 3.06 -9.96 -19.68
N GLN A 77 1.79 -9.66 -19.99
CA GLN A 77 1.37 -9.09 -21.26
C GLN A 77 1.97 -7.69 -21.52
N GLN A 78 2.25 -6.93 -20.46
CA GLN A 78 2.95 -5.64 -20.53
C GLN A 78 4.50 -5.80 -20.60
N GLY A 79 5.01 -7.04 -20.65
CA GLY A 79 6.42 -7.38 -20.72
C GLY A 79 7.14 -7.23 -19.36
N LEU A 80 6.41 -7.29 -18.26
CA LEU A 80 6.95 -7.22 -16.90
C LEU A 80 7.16 -8.62 -16.35
N ARG A 81 8.32 -8.85 -15.72
CA ARG A 81 8.62 -10.11 -15.03
C ARG A 81 7.99 -10.09 -13.64
N VAL A 82 7.27 -11.14 -13.29
CA VAL A 82 6.54 -11.26 -12.03
C VAL A 82 7.16 -12.33 -11.15
N SER A 83 7.37 -12.02 -9.88
CA SER A 83 7.71 -12.99 -8.83
C SER A 83 6.61 -13.01 -7.77
N ARG A 84 6.11 -14.20 -7.45
CA ARG A 84 5.07 -14.40 -6.44
C ARG A 84 5.66 -14.48 -5.04
N ARG A 85 4.99 -13.84 -4.08
CA ARG A 85 5.33 -13.93 -2.65
C ARG A 85 5.35 -15.38 -2.16
N SER A 86 4.42 -16.20 -2.60
CA SER A 86 4.31 -17.62 -2.21
C SER A 86 5.54 -18.46 -2.58
N ALA A 87 6.35 -17.99 -3.54
CA ALA A 87 7.60 -18.65 -3.94
C ALA A 87 8.83 -18.22 -3.11
N TRP A 88 8.70 -17.25 -2.19
CA TRP A 88 9.84 -16.76 -1.42
C TRP A 88 10.00 -17.54 -0.11
N ALA A 89 11.01 -18.38 -0.02
CA ALA A 89 11.25 -19.19 1.18
C ALA A 89 11.70 -18.33 2.38
N ALA A 90 12.64 -17.41 2.19
CA ALA A 90 13.24 -16.60 3.26
C ALA A 90 13.09 -15.08 3.04
N GLY A 91 12.44 -14.67 1.96
CA GLY A 91 12.20 -13.26 1.63
C GLY A 91 12.65 -12.90 0.21
N PRO A 92 12.29 -11.68 -0.25
CA PRO A 92 12.56 -11.28 -1.62
C PRO A 92 14.06 -11.06 -1.89
N ALA A 93 14.83 -10.66 -0.90
CA ALA A 93 16.28 -10.43 -1.05
C ALA A 93 17.09 -11.74 -1.21
N GLU A 94 16.55 -12.86 -0.76
CA GLU A 94 17.16 -14.18 -0.87
C GLU A 94 16.63 -15.00 -2.05
N SER A 95 15.69 -14.45 -2.81
CA SER A 95 15.11 -15.03 -4.01
C SER A 95 15.69 -14.37 -5.26
N MET A 96 16.47 -15.10 -6.05
CA MET A 96 17.01 -14.60 -7.33
C MET A 96 15.87 -14.17 -8.27
N ASP A 97 14.78 -14.91 -8.29
CA ASP A 97 13.61 -14.59 -9.08
C ASP A 97 12.99 -13.24 -8.64
N ALA A 98 12.77 -13.03 -7.33
CA ALA A 98 12.26 -11.77 -6.81
C ALA A 98 13.21 -10.59 -7.05
N MET A 99 14.52 -10.80 -6.92
CA MET A 99 15.51 -9.76 -7.19
C MET A 99 15.49 -9.30 -8.64
N GLN A 100 15.26 -10.22 -9.59
CA GLN A 100 15.23 -9.95 -11.02
C GLN A 100 13.86 -9.54 -11.53
N ALA A 101 12.78 -9.76 -10.78
CA ALA A 101 11.43 -9.40 -11.17
C ALA A 101 11.24 -7.89 -11.24
N ASP A 102 10.38 -7.43 -12.15
CA ASP A 102 9.92 -6.05 -12.23
C ASP A 102 8.75 -5.83 -11.23
N ILE A 103 7.92 -6.85 -11.06
CA ILE A 103 6.74 -6.86 -10.19
C ILE A 103 6.86 -7.97 -9.14
N TRP A 104 6.59 -7.62 -7.89
CA TRP A 104 6.27 -8.57 -6.83
C TRP A 104 4.76 -8.71 -6.72
N LEU A 105 4.26 -9.93 -6.78
CA LEU A 105 2.85 -10.24 -6.59
C LEU A 105 2.63 -10.80 -5.18
N GLY A 106 1.93 -10.05 -4.36
CA GLY A 106 1.48 -10.49 -3.04
C GLY A 106 0.27 -11.42 -3.17
N ASP A 107 0.52 -12.71 -3.25
CA ASP A 107 -0.45 -13.78 -3.46
C ASP A 107 -0.72 -14.63 -2.21
N SER A 108 -0.54 -14.06 -1.03
CA SER A 108 -0.82 -14.69 0.26
C SER A 108 -1.89 -13.92 1.04
N LEU A 109 -2.66 -14.65 1.84
CA LEU A 109 -3.70 -14.07 2.69
C LEU A 109 -3.17 -13.78 4.10
N GLY A 110 -3.69 -12.70 4.72
CA GLY A 110 -3.35 -12.34 6.09
C GLY A 110 -1.99 -11.65 6.26
N GLU A 111 -1.29 -11.35 5.19
CA GLU A 111 0.06 -10.75 5.22
C GLU A 111 0.08 -9.24 4.86
N MET A 112 -1.04 -8.53 4.92
CA MET A 112 -1.08 -7.10 4.53
C MET A 112 -0.11 -6.24 5.36
N ALA A 113 0.02 -6.50 6.66
CA ALA A 113 0.98 -5.79 7.50
C ALA A 113 2.45 -6.04 7.07
N LEU A 114 2.77 -7.24 6.60
CA LEU A 114 4.07 -7.57 6.02
C LEU A 114 4.30 -6.75 4.73
N TYR A 115 3.32 -6.70 3.84
CA TYR A 115 3.42 -5.96 2.58
C TYR A 115 3.56 -4.46 2.81
N TYR A 116 2.79 -3.86 3.71
CA TYR A 116 2.94 -2.46 4.09
C TYR A 116 4.30 -2.19 4.76
N GLY A 117 4.75 -3.07 5.66
CA GLY A 117 6.05 -2.95 6.30
C GLY A 117 7.24 -3.13 5.36
N LEU A 118 7.04 -3.76 4.21
CA LEU A 118 8.04 -3.90 3.15
C LEU A 118 8.08 -2.66 2.23
N SER A 119 7.02 -1.86 2.21
CA SER A 119 6.80 -0.79 1.24
C SER A 119 7.10 0.59 1.80
N ASP A 120 7.61 1.48 0.96
CA ASP A 120 7.91 2.87 1.31
C ASP A 120 6.73 3.81 1.01
N VAL A 121 5.86 3.43 0.08
CA VAL A 121 4.62 4.14 -0.25
C VAL A 121 3.61 3.16 -0.81
N ALA A 122 2.33 3.35 -0.51
CA ALA A 122 1.25 2.53 -1.03
C ALA A 122 0.23 3.35 -1.83
N LEU A 123 -0.14 2.87 -3.02
CA LEU A 123 -1.32 3.30 -3.74
C LEU A 123 -2.53 2.53 -3.19
N LEU A 124 -3.63 3.21 -2.89
CA LEU A 124 -4.81 2.62 -2.28
C LEU A 124 -5.80 2.12 -3.34
N GLY A 125 -5.88 0.82 -3.55
CA GLY A 125 -6.79 0.21 -4.51
C GLY A 125 -8.27 0.47 -4.19
N GLY A 126 -9.11 0.45 -5.21
CA GLY A 126 -10.53 0.78 -5.12
C GLY A 126 -10.80 2.27 -4.90
N SER A 127 -9.77 3.11 -4.86
CA SER A 127 -9.93 4.56 -4.73
C SER A 127 -9.77 5.31 -6.06
N PHE A 128 -9.17 4.70 -7.07
CA PHE A 128 -8.99 5.28 -8.41
C PHE A 128 -10.19 5.02 -9.31
N ALA A 129 -10.97 3.97 -9.03
CA ALA A 129 -12.30 3.70 -9.57
C ALA A 129 -13.37 3.93 -8.49
N PRO A 130 -14.67 4.08 -8.83
CA PRO A 130 -15.74 4.37 -7.87
C PRO A 130 -16.13 3.16 -7.00
N LEU A 131 -15.14 2.57 -6.31
CA LEU A 131 -15.27 1.38 -5.47
C LEU A 131 -15.13 1.67 -3.97
N GLY A 132 -14.91 2.94 -3.59
CA GLY A 132 -14.96 3.41 -2.21
C GLY A 132 -13.69 3.31 -1.40
N GLY A 133 -12.58 2.89 -2.01
CA GLY A 133 -11.29 2.73 -1.33
C GLY A 133 -11.23 1.53 -0.40
N GLN A 134 -10.13 1.43 0.34
CA GLN A 134 -9.82 0.37 1.30
C GLN A 134 -9.36 0.98 2.64
N ASN A 135 -9.10 0.12 3.64
CA ASN A 135 -8.60 0.54 4.94
C ASN A 135 -7.16 1.08 4.84
N LEU A 136 -7.00 2.38 5.02
CA LEU A 136 -5.71 3.06 4.97
C LEU A 136 -5.00 3.12 6.35
N ILE A 137 -5.74 2.83 7.44
CA ILE A 137 -5.20 2.87 8.81
C ILE A 137 -4.15 1.77 9.00
N GLU A 138 -4.33 0.62 8.35
CA GLU A 138 -3.34 -0.48 8.38
C GLU A 138 -2.00 -0.06 7.76
N ALA A 139 -2.04 0.62 6.61
CA ALA A 139 -0.84 1.17 5.98
C ALA A 139 -0.14 2.16 6.91
N ALA A 140 -0.89 3.11 7.45
CA ALA A 140 -0.38 4.11 8.37
C ALA A 140 0.23 3.50 9.64
N ALA A 141 -0.38 2.43 10.18
CA ALA A 141 0.14 1.71 11.36
C ALA A 141 1.49 1.02 11.10
N CYS A 142 1.79 0.69 9.86
CA CYS A 142 3.07 0.17 9.42
C CYS A 142 4.07 1.27 9.03
N GLY A 143 3.71 2.55 9.16
CA GLY A 143 4.54 3.68 8.74
C GLY A 143 4.61 3.82 7.21
N CYS A 144 3.67 3.26 6.47
CA CYS A 144 3.61 3.34 5.02
C CYS A 144 2.68 4.48 4.59
N PRO A 145 3.21 5.58 4.02
CA PRO A 145 2.40 6.67 3.48
C PRO A 145 1.51 6.20 2.33
N VAL A 146 0.33 6.82 2.21
CA VAL A 146 -0.68 6.41 1.23
C VAL A 146 -0.89 7.48 0.16
N VAL A 147 -0.96 7.07 -1.11
CA VAL A 147 -1.53 7.87 -2.20
C VAL A 147 -2.86 7.24 -2.59
N MET A 148 -3.91 8.04 -2.61
CA MET A 148 -5.28 7.58 -2.87
C MET A 148 -5.95 8.41 -3.98
N GLY A 149 -6.91 7.81 -4.65
CA GLY A 149 -7.77 8.48 -5.63
C GLY A 149 -8.91 9.25 -4.95
N LEU A 150 -9.88 9.66 -5.76
CA LEU A 150 -11.02 10.47 -5.32
C LEU A 150 -12.11 9.67 -4.60
N HIS A 151 -12.16 8.35 -4.82
CA HIS A 151 -13.23 7.50 -4.33
C HIS A 151 -12.84 6.81 -3.02
N THR A 152 -13.10 7.46 -1.89
CA THR A 152 -12.77 6.93 -0.54
C THR A 152 -13.98 6.88 0.38
N TYR A 153 -15.20 6.83 -0.17
CA TYR A 153 -16.45 6.98 0.59
C TYR A 153 -16.70 5.86 1.61
N ASN A 154 -16.10 4.67 1.47
CA ASN A 154 -16.18 3.62 2.49
C ASN A 154 -15.36 3.97 3.75
N PHE A 155 -14.40 4.89 3.63
CA PHE A 155 -13.48 5.33 4.68
C PHE A 155 -13.31 6.85 4.67
N ALA A 156 -14.38 7.60 4.37
CA ALA A 156 -14.34 9.03 4.09
C ALA A 156 -13.64 9.82 5.20
N GLU A 157 -14.11 9.68 6.44
CA GLU A 157 -13.54 10.37 7.60
C GLU A 157 -12.06 10.04 7.81
N ALA A 158 -11.69 8.76 7.75
CA ALA A 158 -10.31 8.34 7.91
C ALA A 158 -9.41 8.88 6.78
N ALA A 159 -9.92 8.93 5.54
CA ALA A 159 -9.21 9.47 4.39
C ALA A 159 -8.98 10.99 4.51
N GLU A 160 -9.98 11.75 4.94
CA GLU A 160 -9.87 13.19 5.19
C GLU A 160 -8.88 13.51 6.32
N LEU A 161 -8.96 12.78 7.42
CA LEU A 161 -8.04 12.95 8.56
C LEU A 161 -6.58 12.56 8.20
N ALA A 162 -6.41 11.52 7.41
CA ALA A 162 -5.09 11.09 6.94
C ALA A 162 -4.48 12.13 5.98
N GLU A 163 -5.28 12.68 5.07
CA GLU A 163 -4.84 13.73 4.14
C GLU A 163 -4.47 15.01 4.92
N ALA A 164 -5.32 15.45 5.84
CA ALA A 164 -5.07 16.63 6.67
C ALA A 164 -3.83 16.49 7.57
N SER A 165 -3.46 15.26 7.97
CA SER A 165 -2.28 15.00 8.79
C SER A 165 -1.00 14.77 7.99
N GLY A 166 -1.06 14.72 6.66
CA GLY A 166 0.06 14.38 5.79
C GLY A 166 0.39 12.87 5.73
N ALA A 167 -0.44 12.01 6.31
CA ALA A 167 -0.31 10.55 6.23
C ALA A 167 -0.78 9.99 4.88
N ALA A 168 -1.63 10.74 4.17
CA ALA A 168 -2.09 10.38 2.85
C ALA A 168 -2.09 11.60 1.91
N ARG A 169 -2.00 11.33 0.61
CA ARG A 169 -2.12 12.31 -0.47
C ARG A 169 -3.22 11.87 -1.43
N ARG A 170 -4.16 12.77 -1.73
CA ARG A 170 -5.21 12.53 -2.72
C ARG A 170 -4.79 13.05 -4.09
N VAL A 171 -5.11 12.29 -5.15
CA VAL A 171 -4.81 12.63 -6.56
C VAL A 171 -6.00 12.28 -7.45
N ALA A 172 -6.00 12.80 -8.68
CA ALA A 172 -7.13 12.64 -9.59
C ALA A 172 -7.26 11.23 -10.18
N GLY A 173 -6.14 10.51 -10.37
CA GLY A 173 -6.14 9.18 -10.99
C GLY A 173 -4.83 8.44 -10.79
N LEU A 174 -4.77 7.24 -11.37
CA LEU A 174 -3.64 6.33 -11.16
C LEU A 174 -2.31 6.84 -11.75
N PRO A 175 -2.26 7.48 -12.93
CA PRO A 175 -1.02 8.05 -13.45
C PRO A 175 -0.42 9.10 -12.50
N GLN A 176 -1.26 10.00 -11.95
CA GLN A 176 -0.83 10.98 -10.95
C GLN A 176 -0.41 10.33 -9.64
N ALA A 177 -1.02 9.20 -9.28
CA ALA A 177 -0.65 8.44 -8.09
C ALA A 177 0.74 7.83 -8.22
N VAL A 178 1.05 7.20 -9.35
CA VAL A 178 2.39 6.66 -9.63
C VAL A 178 3.41 7.78 -9.62
N GLN A 179 3.13 8.90 -10.29
CA GLN A 179 4.02 10.05 -10.29
C GLN A 179 4.26 10.62 -8.88
N ALA A 180 3.20 10.80 -8.08
CA ALA A 180 3.32 11.30 -6.71
C ALA A 180 4.13 10.35 -5.81
N ALA A 181 3.94 9.04 -5.97
CA ALA A 181 4.70 8.03 -5.26
C ALA A 181 6.18 8.05 -5.64
N LEU A 182 6.51 8.15 -6.92
CA LEU A 182 7.89 8.23 -7.39
C LEU A 182 8.61 9.51 -6.92
N LEU A 183 7.90 10.64 -6.89
CA LEU A 183 8.44 11.88 -6.30
C LEU A 183 8.74 11.71 -4.81
N LEU A 184 7.83 11.08 -4.06
CA LEU A 184 8.03 10.81 -2.64
C LEU A 184 9.23 9.87 -2.41
N LEU A 185 9.38 8.81 -3.20
CA LEU A 185 10.51 7.89 -3.12
C LEU A 185 11.86 8.55 -3.46
N GLY A 186 11.85 9.62 -4.26
CA GLY A 186 13.03 10.40 -4.63
C GLY A 186 13.42 11.48 -3.63
N ASP A 187 12.58 11.77 -2.63
CA ASP A 187 12.81 12.83 -1.63
C ASP A 187 12.87 12.23 -0.22
N THR A 188 14.08 12.01 0.28
CA THR A 188 14.30 11.42 1.61
C THR A 188 13.66 12.21 2.73
N GLN A 189 13.66 13.55 2.67
CA GLN A 189 13.08 14.39 3.70
C GLN A 189 11.55 14.31 3.69
N ALA A 190 10.94 14.36 2.52
CA ALA A 190 9.51 14.17 2.35
C ALA A 190 9.08 12.77 2.82
N GLN A 191 9.87 11.74 2.50
CA GLN A 191 9.61 10.36 2.94
C GLN A 191 9.62 10.24 4.46
N VAL A 192 10.64 10.74 5.14
CA VAL A 192 10.73 10.73 6.61
C VAL A 192 9.54 11.45 7.24
N SER A 193 9.17 12.60 6.68
CA SER A 193 8.02 13.38 7.16
C SER A 193 6.70 12.62 6.98
N ALA A 194 6.48 11.98 5.84
CA ALA A 194 5.28 11.21 5.54
C ALA A 194 5.16 9.95 6.41
N VAL A 195 6.27 9.23 6.65
CA VAL A 195 6.34 8.09 7.59
C VAL A 195 5.95 8.53 9.00
N SER A 196 6.53 9.63 9.48
CA SER A 196 6.23 10.19 10.82
C SER A 196 4.75 10.57 10.93
N ALA A 197 4.19 11.23 9.92
CA ALA A 197 2.78 11.59 9.85
C ALA A 197 1.86 10.35 9.87
N SER A 198 2.22 9.30 9.11
CA SER A 198 1.49 8.03 9.07
C SER A 198 1.44 7.37 10.46
N LEU A 199 2.58 7.23 11.13
CA LEU A 199 2.65 6.64 12.47
C LEU A 199 1.87 7.47 13.50
N ALA A 200 1.97 8.81 13.45
CA ALA A 200 1.23 9.70 14.32
C ALA A 200 -0.29 9.64 14.08
N PHE A 201 -0.72 9.55 12.82
CA PHE A 201 -2.12 9.35 12.45
C PHE A 201 -2.65 8.01 13.00
N ALA A 202 -1.94 6.90 12.79
CA ALA A 202 -2.33 5.60 13.30
C ALA A 202 -2.39 5.57 14.84
N ALA A 203 -1.44 6.22 15.52
CA ALA A 203 -1.41 6.30 16.98
C ALA A 203 -2.65 7.02 17.54
N ARG A 204 -3.10 8.11 16.92
CA ARG A 204 -4.31 8.84 17.31
C ARG A 204 -5.60 8.01 17.12
N ASN A 205 -5.61 7.10 16.18
CA ASN A 205 -6.77 6.23 15.89
C ASN A 205 -6.75 4.90 16.66
N ARG A 206 -5.76 4.68 17.55
CA ARG A 206 -5.71 3.50 18.43
C ARG A 206 -6.72 3.62 19.56
N GLY A 207 -7.24 2.47 20.00
CA GLY A 207 -8.12 2.41 21.18
C GLY A 207 -9.62 2.47 20.87
N ALA A 208 -10.04 2.52 19.61
CA ALA A 208 -11.46 2.54 19.23
C ALA A 208 -12.25 1.39 19.89
N THR A 209 -11.70 0.18 19.92
CA THR A 209 -12.30 -0.97 20.60
C THR A 209 -12.50 -0.73 22.11
N ALA A 210 -11.49 -0.17 22.78
CA ALA A 210 -11.58 0.14 24.21
C ALA A 210 -12.62 1.24 24.48
N HIS A 211 -12.67 2.28 23.65
CA HIS A 211 -13.69 3.33 23.73
C HIS A 211 -15.10 2.76 23.52
N THR A 212 -15.29 1.94 22.49
CA THR A 212 -16.58 1.28 22.22
C THR A 212 -16.99 0.37 23.37
N LEU A 213 -16.09 -0.46 23.90
CA LEU A 213 -16.38 -1.33 25.05
C LEU A 213 -16.74 -0.52 26.30
N ASN A 214 -16.04 0.57 26.59
CA ASN A 214 -16.36 1.44 27.71
C ASN A 214 -17.72 2.12 27.55
N ALA A 215 -18.07 2.56 26.33
CA ALA A 215 -19.36 3.14 26.03
C ALA A 215 -20.51 2.11 26.15
N LEU A 216 -20.26 0.85 25.79
CA LEU A 216 -21.25 -0.24 25.87
C LEU A 216 -21.41 -0.81 27.28
N ARG A 217 -20.40 -0.70 28.14
CA ARG A 217 -20.39 -1.31 29.50
C ARG A 217 -21.64 -1.00 30.34
N PRO A 218 -22.16 0.26 30.42
CA PRO A 218 -23.37 0.55 31.18
C PRO A 218 -24.60 -0.21 30.67
N PHE A 219 -24.71 -0.35 29.34
CA PHE A 219 -25.82 -1.07 28.71
C PHE A 219 -25.78 -2.58 29.00
N LEU A 220 -24.57 -3.17 28.93
CA LEU A 220 -24.37 -4.59 29.21
C LEU A 220 -24.64 -4.93 30.68
N GLN A 221 -24.24 -4.06 31.61
CA GLN A 221 -24.53 -4.24 33.05
C GLN A 221 -26.05 -4.13 33.33
N GLY A 222 -26.75 -3.23 32.67
CA GLY A 222 -28.21 -3.09 32.79
C GLY A 222 -28.97 -4.32 32.29
N VAL A 223 -28.49 -4.98 31.23
CA VAL A 223 -29.08 -6.23 30.73
C VAL A 223 -28.85 -7.40 31.70
N ALA A 224 -27.62 -7.53 32.23
CA ALA A 224 -27.30 -8.60 33.21
C ALA A 224 -28.14 -8.47 34.50
N ALA A 225 -28.34 -7.23 35.01
CA ALA A 225 -29.19 -7.02 36.18
C ALA A 225 -30.65 -7.39 35.94
N LYS A 226 -31.21 -7.04 34.77
CA LYS A 226 -32.59 -7.42 34.39
C LYS A 226 -32.76 -8.95 34.26
N SER A 227 -31.75 -9.65 33.68
CA SER A 227 -31.79 -11.12 33.57
C SER A 227 -31.73 -11.81 34.91
N GLN A 228 -30.98 -11.30 35.88
CA GLN A 228 -30.92 -11.86 37.24
C GLN A 228 -32.24 -11.64 38.00
N VAL A 229 -32.89 -10.49 37.85
CA VAL A 229 -34.20 -10.24 38.47
C VAL A 229 -35.28 -11.14 37.85
N ALA A 230 -35.28 -11.35 36.54
CA ALA A 230 -36.21 -12.24 35.86
C ALA A 230 -36.03 -13.73 36.29
N ALA A 231 -34.78 -14.17 36.48
CA ALA A 231 -34.48 -15.49 36.95
C ALA A 231 -34.81 -15.72 38.44
N ALA A 232 -34.87 -14.66 39.25
CA ALA A 232 -35.23 -14.76 40.67
C ALA A 232 -36.76 -14.71 40.91
N LEU A 233 -37.56 -14.35 39.88
CA LEU A 233 -39.01 -14.27 39.92
C LEU A 233 -39.69 -15.46 39.23
N ALA A 234 -38.95 -16.39 38.65
CA ALA A 234 -39.42 -17.62 38.02
C ALA A 234 -39.14 -18.82 38.94
#